data_0a009f03ce76d2bf7de0c0bd06d627bb
#
_entry.id   0a009f03ce76d2bf7de0c0bd06d627bb
#
_cell.length_a   1.000
_cell.length_b   1.000
_cell.length_c   1.000
_cell.angle_alpha   90.00
_cell.angle_beta   90.00
_cell.angle_gamma   90.00
#
_symmetry.space_group_name_H-M   'P 1'
#
loop_
_entity.id
_entity.type
_entity.pdbx_description
1 polymer ?
#
loop_
_entity_poly.entity_id
_entity_poly.type
_entity_poly.pdbx_seq_one_letter_code
_entity_poly.pdbx_strand_id
1 'polypeptide(L)'
;MKKEQTKNQQEKNQKKSQKLQWHPAFCSALRLELLEDAENLEFTDEFQLTEKPLQIDCTVVKVKRDCKIKNEIGKIFRKHNIFEYKSPKDELNIDTFYKAVAYACLYKVLPNHVDEIPAEEITITLIRDRKPVKLLGELEKSGYGYKKEAAGIYYVNGAMFPMQIIESSELDVDMHVQLKALTNHLEESLMRQYLLQVSTFEGREKNLADIVLQVIVNSNMEKVREWKGSEQTMCEALRVLMKEELKEERVAGLREGRLEGQREGQREGQIRAYASLVQDGIIPVEIGAEKAGMSVDDFTKEMKLAGYVTPAV
;
A
#
# COMPACT_ATOMS: atom_id res chain seq x y z
N MET A 1 16.01 -30.40 -7.38
CA MET A 1 14.67 -29.97 -7.90
C MET A 1 13.67 -29.61 -6.79
N LYS A 2 13.35 -30.44 -5.77
CA LYS A 2 12.38 -30.05 -4.72
C LYS A 2 12.86 -28.90 -3.81
N LYS A 3 14.16 -28.74 -3.53
CA LYS A 3 14.69 -27.65 -2.69
C LYS A 3 14.73 -26.29 -3.39
N GLU A 4 14.84 -26.25 -4.71
CA GLU A 4 14.79 -24.99 -5.50
C GLU A 4 13.36 -24.48 -5.67
N GLN A 5 12.38 -25.38 -5.78
CA GLN A 5 10.97 -24.99 -5.83
C GLN A 5 10.49 -24.40 -4.50
N THR A 6 10.99 -24.92 -3.37
CA THR A 6 10.66 -24.37 -2.04
C THR A 6 11.32 -23.02 -1.81
N LYS A 7 12.53 -22.80 -2.34
CA LYS A 7 13.25 -21.52 -2.24
C LYS A 7 12.61 -20.43 -3.08
N ASN A 8 12.25 -20.74 -4.33
CA ASN A 8 11.50 -19.83 -5.22
C ASN A 8 10.09 -19.48 -4.68
N GLN A 9 9.48 -20.38 -3.92
CA GLN A 9 8.19 -20.14 -3.28
C GLN A 9 8.33 -19.30 -2.00
N GLN A 10 9.41 -19.43 -1.27
CA GLN A 10 9.76 -18.58 -0.12
C GLN A 10 10.19 -17.18 -0.55
N GLU A 11 10.96 -17.05 -1.63
CA GLU A 11 11.33 -15.75 -2.21
C GLU A 11 10.12 -15.02 -2.86
N LYS A 12 9.20 -15.76 -3.50
CA LYS A 12 7.91 -15.20 -3.96
C LYS A 12 7.00 -14.80 -2.80
N ASN A 13 7.04 -15.52 -1.69
CA ASN A 13 6.29 -15.14 -0.48
C ASN A 13 6.93 -14.00 0.29
N GLN A 14 8.26 -13.83 0.24
CA GLN A 14 8.95 -12.66 0.81
C GLN A 14 8.81 -11.40 -0.06
N LYS A 15 8.74 -11.53 -1.39
CA LYS A 15 8.37 -10.42 -2.30
C LYS A 15 6.86 -10.08 -2.27
N LYS A 16 6.02 -10.92 -1.65
CA LYS A 16 4.62 -10.60 -1.32
C LYS A 16 4.47 -9.72 -0.08
N SER A 17 5.54 -9.47 0.68
CA SER A 17 5.53 -8.65 1.88
C SER A 17 5.88 -7.21 1.54
N GLN A 18 4.94 -6.47 1.13
CA GLN A 18 4.70 -5.03 1.27
C GLN A 18 3.83 -4.49 0.15
N LYS A 19 2.75 -5.21 -0.15
CA LYS A 19 1.66 -4.56 -0.85
C LYS A 19 1.16 -3.45 0.09
N LEU A 20 1.37 -2.19 -0.31
CA LEU A 20 0.87 -1.04 0.44
C LEU A 20 -0.60 -1.24 0.79
N GLN A 21 -0.91 -1.09 2.07
CA GLN A 21 -2.24 -1.33 2.62
C GLN A 21 -3.13 -0.09 2.43
N TRP A 22 -3.38 0.27 1.16
CA TRP A 22 -4.16 1.47 0.81
C TRP A 22 -5.57 1.45 1.40
N HIS A 23 -6.25 0.30 1.38
CA HIS A 23 -7.61 0.21 1.89
C HIS A 23 -7.71 0.42 3.41
N PRO A 24 -6.90 -0.23 4.27
CA PRO A 24 -6.85 0.10 5.69
C PRO A 24 -6.47 1.56 5.98
N ALA A 25 -5.56 2.14 5.18
CA ALA A 25 -5.21 3.55 5.31
C ALA A 25 -6.37 4.46 4.93
N PHE A 26 -7.09 4.12 3.86
CA PHE A 26 -8.32 4.83 3.48
C PHE A 26 -9.37 4.77 4.58
N CYS A 27 -9.66 3.59 5.14
CA CYS A 27 -10.63 3.44 6.24
C CYS A 27 -10.22 4.27 7.47
N SER A 28 -8.92 4.32 7.76
CA SER A 28 -8.38 5.15 8.85
C SER A 28 -8.50 6.65 8.54
N ALA A 29 -8.15 7.06 7.33
CA ALA A 29 -8.28 8.45 6.89
C ALA A 29 -9.74 8.93 6.89
N LEU A 30 -10.66 8.07 6.42
CA LEU A 30 -12.09 8.38 6.43
C LEU A 30 -12.64 8.60 7.85
N ARG A 31 -12.16 7.82 8.82
CA ARG A 31 -12.52 8.02 10.25
C ARG A 31 -12.00 9.34 10.81
N LEU A 32 -10.79 9.71 10.44
CA LEU A 32 -10.21 11.00 10.84
C LEU A 32 -10.89 12.16 10.13
N GLU A 33 -11.24 11.99 8.88
CA GLU A 33 -11.98 12.97 8.06
C GLU A 33 -13.34 13.32 8.66
N LEU A 34 -14.02 12.30 9.19
CA LEU A 34 -15.36 12.41 9.77
C LEU A 34 -15.33 12.47 11.31
N LEU A 35 -14.19 12.86 11.90
CA LEU A 35 -13.95 12.80 13.34
C LEU A 35 -14.94 13.65 14.16
N GLU A 36 -15.27 14.84 13.67
CA GLU A 36 -16.22 15.74 14.34
C GLU A 36 -17.64 15.16 14.43
N ASP A 37 -17.98 14.22 13.54
CA ASP A 37 -19.28 13.56 13.48
C ASP A 37 -19.23 12.12 14.01
N ALA A 38 -18.10 11.66 14.57
CA ALA A 38 -17.83 10.26 14.90
C ALA A 38 -18.87 9.63 15.86
N GLU A 39 -19.43 10.41 16.79
CA GLU A 39 -20.47 9.93 17.71
C GLU A 39 -21.78 9.55 16.98
N ASN A 40 -22.03 10.16 15.82
CA ASN A 40 -23.22 9.96 15.00
C ASN A 40 -23.03 8.91 13.92
N LEU A 41 -21.81 8.38 13.75
CA LEU A 41 -21.45 7.46 12.69
C LEU A 41 -21.05 6.08 13.24
N GLU A 42 -21.30 5.07 12.44
CA GLU A 42 -20.83 3.71 12.65
C GLU A 42 -20.13 3.23 11.39
N PHE A 43 -18.92 2.72 11.52
CA PHE A 43 -18.08 2.28 10.41
C PHE A 43 -17.98 0.77 10.40
N THR A 44 -18.29 0.15 9.27
CA THR A 44 -18.03 -1.27 9.01
C THR A 44 -17.14 -1.40 7.80
N ASP A 45 -15.90 -1.84 8.01
CA ASP A 45 -14.94 -2.08 6.94
C ASP A 45 -15.12 -3.50 6.40
N GLU A 46 -14.80 -3.70 5.12
CA GLU A 46 -14.87 -5.01 4.46
C GLU A 46 -16.21 -5.74 4.69
N PHE A 47 -17.31 -5.01 4.51
CA PHE A 47 -18.64 -5.56 4.72
C PHE A 47 -18.89 -6.79 3.84
N GLN A 48 -19.16 -7.95 4.44
CA GLN A 48 -19.42 -9.19 3.72
C GLN A 48 -20.88 -9.27 3.27
N LEU A 49 -21.11 -9.33 1.95
CA LEU A 49 -22.46 -9.43 1.37
C LEU A 49 -22.92 -10.88 1.14
N THR A 50 -22.02 -11.86 1.21
CA THR A 50 -22.35 -13.28 0.96
C THR A 50 -21.48 -14.20 1.81
N GLU A 51 -21.95 -15.45 2.05
CA GLU A 51 -21.20 -16.48 2.79
C GLU A 51 -19.93 -16.97 2.08
N LYS A 52 -19.71 -16.64 0.79
CA LYS A 52 -18.49 -16.95 -0.02
C LYS A 52 -18.24 -15.91 -1.09
N PRO A 53 -16.98 -15.74 -1.51
CA PRO A 53 -16.16 -14.55 -1.40
C PRO A 53 -16.45 -13.53 -2.49
N LEU A 54 -17.56 -12.83 -2.42
CA LEU A 54 -17.64 -11.49 -2.94
C LEU A 54 -17.20 -10.57 -1.78
N GLN A 55 -15.90 -10.57 -1.51
CA GLN A 55 -15.30 -9.55 -0.64
C GLN A 55 -15.53 -8.22 -1.32
N ILE A 56 -16.32 -7.39 -0.67
CA ILE A 56 -16.53 -6.02 -1.08
C ILE A 56 -15.46 -5.22 -0.39
N ASP A 57 -14.53 -4.68 -1.18
CA ASP A 57 -13.55 -3.70 -0.73
C ASP A 57 -14.25 -2.35 -0.48
N CYS A 58 -15.40 -2.35 0.19
CA CYS A 58 -16.09 -1.12 0.50
C CYS A 58 -16.34 -0.96 2.01
N THR A 59 -16.32 0.30 2.44
CA THR A 59 -16.67 0.68 3.80
C THR A 59 -18.12 1.14 3.83
N VAL A 60 -18.89 0.68 4.81
CA VAL A 60 -20.24 1.17 5.06
C VAL A 60 -20.23 2.06 6.29
N VAL A 61 -20.68 3.29 6.11
CA VAL A 61 -20.86 4.27 7.18
C VAL A 61 -22.36 4.45 7.45
N LYS A 62 -22.80 4.11 8.66
CA LYS A 62 -24.19 4.31 9.08
C LYS A 62 -24.32 5.58 9.90
N VAL A 63 -25.32 6.40 9.57
CA VAL A 63 -25.74 7.53 10.41
C VAL A 63 -26.68 7.00 11.47
N LYS A 64 -26.30 7.12 12.73
CA LYS A 64 -27.03 6.56 13.89
C LYS A 64 -28.27 7.34 14.28
N ARG A 65 -28.28 8.64 13.98
CA ARG A 65 -29.35 9.58 14.38
C ARG A 65 -29.66 10.50 13.23
N ASP A 66 -30.87 11.02 13.18
CA ASP A 66 -31.21 12.10 12.25
C ASP A 66 -30.46 13.37 12.66
N CYS A 67 -29.30 13.56 12.06
CA CYS A 67 -28.43 14.71 12.25
C CYS A 67 -27.82 15.16 10.94
N LYS A 68 -27.48 16.43 10.87
CA LYS A 68 -26.75 16.98 9.73
C LYS A 68 -25.25 16.76 9.96
N ILE A 69 -24.63 16.05 9.06
CA ILE A 69 -23.18 15.86 9.07
C ILE A 69 -22.49 17.17 8.68
N LYS A 70 -21.50 17.60 9.46
CA LYS A 70 -20.82 18.88 9.30
C LYS A 70 -19.82 18.85 8.13
N ASN A 71 -19.12 17.72 7.97
CA ASN A 71 -18.15 17.53 6.91
C ASN A 71 -18.81 17.60 5.53
N GLU A 72 -18.16 18.25 4.55
CA GLU A 72 -18.71 18.45 3.20
C GLU A 72 -18.98 17.14 2.48
N ILE A 73 -18.14 16.14 2.64
CA ILE A 73 -18.32 14.80 2.08
C ILE A 73 -19.60 14.16 2.60
N GLY A 74 -19.97 14.47 3.85
CA GLY A 74 -21.16 13.95 4.51
C GLY A 74 -22.46 14.68 4.16
N LYS A 75 -22.44 15.77 3.38
CA LYS A 75 -23.66 16.50 3.00
C LYS A 75 -24.67 15.63 2.25
N ILE A 76 -24.19 14.67 1.44
CA ILE A 76 -25.05 13.75 0.68
C ILE A 76 -25.55 12.58 1.53
N PHE A 77 -24.96 12.33 2.69
CA PHE A 77 -25.24 11.13 3.48
C PHE A 77 -26.70 10.93 3.77
N ARG A 78 -27.08 9.67 3.77
CA ARG A 78 -28.34 9.14 4.28
C ARG A 78 -28.02 8.16 5.40
N LYS A 79 -28.94 7.32 5.77
CA LYS A 79 -28.75 6.37 6.86
C LYS A 79 -27.63 5.34 6.61
N HIS A 80 -27.45 4.95 5.36
CA HIS A 80 -26.46 3.95 4.94
C HIS A 80 -25.60 4.50 3.79
N ASN A 81 -24.29 4.62 4.00
CA ASN A 81 -23.39 5.27 3.04
C ASN A 81 -22.27 4.32 2.67
N ILE A 82 -22.23 3.91 1.41
CA ILE A 82 -21.30 2.92 0.85
C ILE A 82 -20.16 3.66 0.17
N PHE A 83 -18.92 3.32 0.54
CA PHE A 83 -17.70 3.92 0.01
C PHE A 83 -16.89 2.90 -0.78
N GLU A 84 -16.60 3.17 -2.03
CA GLU A 84 -15.63 2.44 -2.86
C GLU A 84 -14.41 3.32 -3.10
N TYR A 85 -13.26 2.92 -2.59
CA TYR A 85 -11.99 3.62 -2.75
C TYR A 85 -11.11 2.93 -3.79
N LYS A 86 -10.50 3.72 -4.66
CA LYS A 86 -9.47 3.28 -5.60
C LYS A 86 -8.13 3.92 -5.27
N SER A 87 -7.12 3.08 -5.06
CA SER A 87 -5.75 3.54 -4.80
C SER A 87 -5.22 4.39 -5.97
N PRO A 88 -4.19 5.22 -5.78
CA PRO A 88 -3.66 6.07 -6.85
C PRO A 88 -3.22 5.31 -8.11
N LYS A 89 -2.92 4.01 -7.99
CA LYS A 89 -2.52 3.15 -9.12
C LYS A 89 -3.71 2.48 -9.82
N ASP A 90 -4.86 2.44 -9.17
CA ASP A 90 -6.05 1.76 -9.68
C ASP A 90 -6.92 2.75 -10.46
N GLU A 91 -7.62 2.26 -11.47
CA GLU A 91 -8.52 3.07 -12.28
C GLU A 91 -9.94 3.03 -11.69
N LEU A 92 -10.55 4.21 -11.54
CA LEU A 92 -11.96 4.34 -11.27
C LEU A 92 -12.69 4.45 -12.62
N ASN A 93 -13.30 3.35 -13.06
CA ASN A 93 -13.92 3.18 -14.37
C ASN A 93 -15.42 2.83 -14.26
N ILE A 94 -16.05 2.64 -15.41
CA ILE A 94 -17.50 2.36 -15.49
C ILE A 94 -17.87 1.03 -14.81
N ASP A 95 -17.00 0.02 -14.86
CA ASP A 95 -17.24 -1.26 -14.18
C ASP A 95 -17.23 -1.08 -12.66
N THR A 96 -16.35 -0.20 -12.13
CA THR A 96 -16.35 0.17 -10.71
C THR A 96 -17.65 0.86 -10.31
N PHE A 97 -18.19 1.75 -11.17
CA PHE A 97 -19.48 2.39 -10.95
C PHE A 97 -20.60 1.34 -10.84
N TYR A 98 -20.73 0.46 -11.83
CA TYR A 98 -21.75 -0.60 -11.79
C TYR A 98 -21.53 -1.59 -10.65
N LYS A 99 -20.30 -1.91 -10.32
CA LYS A 99 -19.95 -2.74 -9.15
C LYS A 99 -20.47 -2.11 -7.86
N ALA A 100 -20.25 -0.81 -7.66
CA ALA A 100 -20.73 -0.10 -6.47
C ALA A 100 -22.28 -0.05 -6.41
N VAL A 101 -22.94 0.14 -7.55
CA VAL A 101 -24.41 0.05 -7.65
C VAL A 101 -24.90 -1.36 -7.30
N ALA A 102 -24.26 -2.39 -7.83
CA ALA A 102 -24.60 -3.79 -7.51
C ALA A 102 -24.44 -4.06 -6.00
N TYR A 103 -23.41 -3.53 -5.37
CA TYR A 103 -23.20 -3.63 -3.92
C TYR A 103 -24.30 -2.94 -3.13
N ALA A 104 -24.72 -1.75 -3.54
CA ALA A 104 -25.84 -1.05 -2.92
C ALA A 104 -27.15 -1.84 -3.06
N CYS A 105 -27.40 -2.44 -4.24
CA CYS A 105 -28.55 -3.33 -4.43
C CYS A 105 -28.49 -4.57 -3.53
N LEU A 106 -27.34 -5.24 -3.44
CA LEU A 106 -27.15 -6.39 -2.57
C LEU A 106 -27.31 -5.98 -1.10
N TYR A 107 -26.71 -4.87 -0.69
CA TYR A 107 -26.86 -4.35 0.68
C TYR A 107 -28.31 -4.06 1.05
N LYS A 108 -29.10 -3.50 0.12
CA LYS A 108 -30.52 -3.25 0.31
C LYS A 108 -31.32 -4.51 0.61
N VAL A 109 -30.98 -5.64 -0.05
CA VAL A 109 -31.78 -6.88 0.04
C VAL A 109 -31.25 -7.88 1.07
N LEU A 110 -30.17 -7.56 1.81
CA LEU A 110 -29.61 -8.40 2.87
C LEU A 110 -30.55 -8.64 4.05
N PRO A 111 -31.32 -7.64 4.55
CA PRO A 111 -32.21 -7.85 5.66
C PRO A 111 -33.30 -8.87 5.37
N ASN A 112 -33.86 -9.48 6.43
CA ASN A 112 -34.83 -10.54 6.31
C ASN A 112 -36.25 -10.06 5.96
N HIS A 113 -36.52 -8.76 6.11
CA HIS A 113 -37.82 -8.18 5.79
C HIS A 113 -37.79 -7.36 4.52
N VAL A 114 -38.85 -7.42 3.76
CA VAL A 114 -39.01 -6.66 2.50
C VAL A 114 -38.93 -5.15 2.81
N ASP A 115 -38.05 -4.47 2.09
CA ASP A 115 -37.85 -3.03 2.17
C ASP A 115 -37.48 -2.48 3.56
N GLU A 116 -36.80 -3.31 4.37
CA GLU A 116 -36.27 -2.89 5.69
C GLU A 116 -35.23 -1.76 5.56
N ILE A 117 -34.48 -1.75 4.45
CA ILE A 117 -33.60 -0.65 4.07
C ILE A 117 -34.16 -0.03 2.78
N PRO A 118 -34.87 1.13 2.87
CA PRO A 118 -35.34 1.84 1.68
C PRO A 118 -34.19 2.33 0.80
N ALA A 119 -34.38 2.30 -0.52
CA ALA A 119 -33.32 2.68 -1.47
C ALA A 119 -32.88 4.15 -1.30
N GLU A 120 -33.81 5.03 -0.94
CA GLU A 120 -33.56 6.45 -0.67
C GLU A 120 -32.69 6.69 0.57
N GLU A 121 -32.56 5.71 1.48
CA GLU A 121 -31.69 5.78 2.65
C GLU A 121 -30.25 5.33 2.36
N ILE A 122 -29.95 4.89 1.14
CA ILE A 122 -28.60 4.45 0.72
C ILE A 122 -27.95 5.53 -0.14
N THR A 123 -26.66 5.79 0.09
CA THR A 123 -25.83 6.60 -0.78
C THR A 123 -24.57 5.84 -1.21
N ILE A 124 -23.97 6.25 -2.33
CA ILE A 124 -22.73 5.69 -2.85
C ILE A 124 -21.70 6.82 -3.00
N THR A 125 -20.50 6.59 -2.49
CA THR A 125 -19.35 7.49 -2.67
C THR A 125 -18.21 6.72 -3.34
N LEU A 126 -17.80 7.19 -4.52
CA LEU A 126 -16.64 6.68 -5.25
C LEU A 126 -15.48 7.65 -5.03
N ILE A 127 -14.33 7.16 -4.56
CA ILE A 127 -13.17 8.01 -4.23
C ILE A 127 -11.94 7.54 -5.00
N ARG A 128 -11.22 8.51 -5.57
CA ARG A 128 -9.92 8.33 -6.19
C ARG A 128 -9.06 9.57 -6.03
N ASP A 129 -7.72 9.39 -6.08
CA ASP A 129 -6.75 10.49 -6.02
C ASP A 129 -6.98 11.54 -7.13
N ARG A 130 -6.99 11.11 -8.40
CA ARG A 130 -7.11 12.00 -9.57
C ARG A 130 -8.48 11.92 -10.21
N LYS A 131 -8.82 12.99 -10.97
CA LYS A 131 -10.08 13.07 -11.72
C LYS A 131 -10.30 11.86 -12.61
N PRO A 132 -11.42 11.12 -12.46
CA PRO A 132 -11.74 9.98 -13.29
C PRO A 132 -12.38 10.41 -14.61
N VAL A 133 -11.61 11.08 -15.47
CA VAL A 133 -12.11 11.70 -16.73
C VAL A 133 -12.83 10.69 -17.62
N LYS A 134 -12.29 9.47 -17.73
CA LYS A 134 -12.92 8.40 -18.55
C LYS A 134 -14.29 8.02 -17.97
N LEU A 135 -14.38 7.77 -16.66
CA LEU A 135 -15.65 7.44 -16.01
C LEU A 135 -16.67 8.53 -16.23
N LEU A 136 -16.29 9.80 -16.01
CA LEU A 136 -17.20 10.95 -16.18
C LEU A 136 -17.73 11.01 -17.61
N GLY A 137 -16.87 10.85 -18.63
CA GLY A 137 -17.29 10.80 -20.03
C GLY A 137 -18.16 9.58 -20.39
N GLU A 138 -17.96 8.43 -19.76
CA GLU A 138 -18.79 7.24 -19.95
C GLU A 138 -20.16 7.38 -19.27
N LEU A 139 -20.21 8.02 -18.11
CA LEU A 139 -21.47 8.33 -17.43
C LEU A 139 -22.33 9.26 -18.28
N GLU A 140 -21.77 10.34 -18.86
CA GLU A 140 -22.49 11.23 -19.78
C GLU A 140 -23.05 10.48 -20.99
N LYS A 141 -22.26 9.62 -21.63
CA LYS A 141 -22.69 8.78 -22.75
C LYS A 141 -23.81 7.80 -22.36
N SER A 142 -23.85 7.38 -21.12
CA SER A 142 -24.86 6.47 -20.57
C SER A 142 -26.11 7.20 -20.05
N GLY A 143 -26.19 8.53 -20.25
CA GLY A 143 -27.34 9.34 -19.84
C GLY A 143 -27.31 9.82 -18.40
N TYR A 144 -26.23 9.59 -17.67
CA TYR A 144 -26.02 10.18 -16.34
C TYR A 144 -25.41 11.58 -16.47
N GLY A 145 -25.90 12.54 -15.68
CA GLY A 145 -25.25 13.84 -15.53
C GLY A 145 -24.38 13.88 -14.29
N TYR A 146 -23.48 14.85 -14.22
CA TYR A 146 -22.81 15.17 -12.96
C TYR A 146 -22.65 16.67 -12.78
N LYS A 147 -22.61 17.11 -11.53
CA LYS A 147 -22.43 18.52 -11.16
C LYS A 147 -21.35 18.63 -10.09
N LYS A 148 -20.42 19.57 -10.27
CA LYS A 148 -19.45 19.93 -9.23
C LYS A 148 -20.19 20.65 -8.10
N GLU A 149 -20.15 20.06 -6.90
CA GLU A 149 -20.80 20.61 -5.70
C GLU A 149 -19.82 21.41 -4.84
N ALA A 150 -18.58 20.92 -4.73
CA ALA A 150 -17.49 21.58 -4.06
C ALA A 150 -16.15 21.23 -4.73
N ALA A 151 -15.04 21.74 -4.21
CA ALA A 151 -13.72 21.38 -4.69
C ALA A 151 -13.51 19.85 -4.56
N GLY A 152 -13.27 19.16 -5.70
CA GLY A 152 -13.07 17.72 -5.76
C GLY A 152 -14.32 16.86 -5.52
N ILE A 153 -15.50 17.44 -5.31
CA ILE A 153 -16.75 16.71 -5.03
C ILE A 153 -17.75 16.92 -6.18
N TYR A 154 -18.19 15.83 -6.78
CA TYR A 154 -19.13 15.80 -7.91
C TYR A 154 -20.33 14.93 -7.55
N TYR A 155 -21.55 15.47 -7.66
CA TYR A 155 -22.79 14.70 -7.51
C TYR A 155 -23.23 14.15 -8.87
N VAL A 156 -23.59 12.86 -8.88
CA VAL A 156 -24.08 12.17 -10.08
C VAL A 156 -25.61 12.25 -10.12
N ASN A 157 -26.14 12.75 -11.23
CA ASN A 157 -27.58 12.87 -11.47
C ASN A 157 -28.08 11.70 -12.31
N GLY A 158 -29.30 11.22 -12.04
CA GLY A 158 -29.91 10.10 -12.74
C GLY A 158 -29.51 8.72 -12.25
N ALA A 159 -28.61 8.62 -11.26
CA ALA A 159 -28.27 7.35 -10.62
C ALA A 159 -29.43 6.84 -9.75
N MET A 160 -29.53 5.50 -9.63
CA MET A 160 -30.55 4.82 -8.81
C MET A 160 -30.46 5.20 -7.32
N PHE A 161 -29.25 5.41 -6.83
CA PHE A 161 -28.95 5.85 -5.47
C PHE A 161 -28.30 7.24 -5.53
N PRO A 162 -28.55 8.14 -4.57
CA PRO A 162 -27.76 9.37 -4.45
C PRO A 162 -26.27 9.02 -4.43
N MET A 163 -25.49 9.64 -5.33
CA MET A 163 -24.11 9.25 -5.55
C MET A 163 -23.21 10.46 -5.69
N GLN A 164 -22.02 10.37 -5.13
CA GLN A 164 -20.94 11.32 -5.34
C GLN A 164 -19.66 10.65 -5.80
N ILE A 165 -18.88 11.39 -6.57
CA ILE A 165 -17.52 11.05 -6.97
C ILE A 165 -16.58 12.06 -6.33
N ILE A 166 -15.54 11.58 -5.64
CA ILE A 166 -14.54 12.42 -4.98
C ILE A 166 -13.19 12.26 -5.66
N GLU A 167 -12.67 13.38 -6.13
CA GLU A 167 -11.30 13.56 -6.60
C GLU A 167 -10.49 14.14 -5.43
N SER A 168 -9.77 13.25 -4.67
CA SER A 168 -9.17 13.69 -3.41
C SER A 168 -8.02 14.69 -3.60
N SER A 169 -7.34 14.71 -4.74
CA SER A 169 -6.31 15.72 -5.04
C SER A 169 -6.85 17.15 -5.12
N GLU A 170 -8.14 17.33 -5.49
CA GLU A 170 -8.79 18.63 -5.61
C GLU A 170 -9.54 19.09 -4.35
N LEU A 171 -9.62 18.24 -3.33
CA LEU A 171 -10.26 18.60 -2.06
C LEU A 171 -9.56 19.80 -1.41
N ASP A 172 -10.33 20.60 -0.68
CA ASP A 172 -9.77 21.66 0.15
C ASP A 172 -8.87 21.07 1.24
N VAL A 173 -7.63 21.54 1.33
CA VAL A 173 -6.62 20.94 2.20
C VAL A 173 -6.88 21.23 3.68
N ASP A 174 -7.46 22.39 3.99
CA ASP A 174 -7.72 22.78 5.39
C ASP A 174 -8.86 21.93 5.98
N MET A 175 -9.77 21.45 5.11
CA MET A 175 -10.91 20.64 5.51
C MET A 175 -10.68 19.13 5.35
N HIS A 176 -9.85 18.71 4.39
CA HIS A 176 -9.79 17.32 3.92
C HIS A 176 -8.36 16.76 3.79
N VAL A 177 -7.43 17.22 4.63
CA VAL A 177 -6.01 16.82 4.54
C VAL A 177 -5.83 15.32 4.66
N GLN A 178 -6.67 14.61 5.41
CA GLN A 178 -6.57 13.17 5.65
C GLN A 178 -6.77 12.35 4.37
N LEU A 179 -7.78 12.69 3.57
CA LEU A 179 -8.04 12.02 2.30
C LEU A 179 -7.13 12.55 1.18
N LYS A 180 -6.83 13.86 1.19
CA LYS A 180 -5.95 14.49 0.20
C LYS A 180 -4.53 13.93 0.25
N ALA A 181 -4.04 13.58 1.44
CA ALA A 181 -2.70 13.02 1.63
C ALA A 181 -2.55 11.56 1.13
N LEU A 182 -3.65 10.84 0.88
CA LEU A 182 -3.62 9.47 0.33
C LEU A 182 -3.26 9.46 -1.17
N THR A 183 -2.07 9.93 -1.49
CA THR A 183 -1.54 10.05 -2.85
C THR A 183 -0.14 9.45 -2.98
N ASN A 184 0.25 9.08 -4.21
CA ASN A 184 1.62 8.70 -4.56
C ASN A 184 2.39 9.87 -5.23
N HIS A 185 1.83 11.08 -5.18
CA HIS A 185 2.39 12.32 -5.70
C HIS A 185 2.45 13.41 -4.61
N LEU A 186 2.77 12.98 -3.39
CA LEU A 186 2.81 13.87 -2.23
C LEU A 186 3.72 15.08 -2.48
N GLU A 187 3.25 16.26 -2.05
CA GLU A 187 4.02 17.49 -1.98
C GLU A 187 4.46 17.74 -0.54
N GLU A 188 5.62 18.40 -0.37
CA GLU A 188 6.16 18.68 0.95
C GLU A 188 5.22 19.54 1.82
N SER A 189 4.58 20.52 1.20
CA SER A 189 3.58 21.39 1.84
C SER A 189 2.42 20.60 2.42
N LEU A 190 1.88 19.64 1.64
CA LEU A 190 0.79 18.78 2.06
C LEU A 190 1.21 17.85 3.21
N MET A 191 2.43 17.30 3.14
CA MET A 191 2.98 16.49 4.22
C MET A 191 3.12 17.29 5.51
N ARG A 192 3.58 18.53 5.43
CA ARG A 192 3.69 19.42 6.60
C ARG A 192 2.34 19.72 7.23
N GLN A 193 1.32 20.02 6.41
CA GLN A 193 -0.05 20.25 6.90
C GLN A 193 -0.64 19.00 7.56
N TYR A 194 -0.45 17.83 6.94
CA TYR A 194 -0.85 16.55 7.53
C TYR A 194 -0.20 16.35 8.90
N LEU A 195 1.12 16.48 9.01
CA LEU A 195 1.86 16.30 10.26
C LEU A 195 1.45 17.30 11.34
N LEU A 196 1.18 18.56 10.97
CA LEU A 196 0.69 19.58 11.89
C LEU A 196 -0.66 19.15 12.49
N GLN A 197 -1.60 18.72 11.68
CA GLN A 197 -2.91 18.30 12.16
C GLN A 197 -2.83 17.06 13.04
N VAL A 198 -2.08 16.04 12.64
CA VAL A 198 -2.00 14.78 13.41
C VAL A 198 -1.13 14.90 14.66
N SER A 199 -0.30 15.95 14.79
CA SER A 199 0.51 16.19 15.99
C SER A 199 -0.31 16.44 17.24
N THR A 200 -1.58 16.82 17.07
CA THR A 200 -2.53 17.07 18.18
C THR A 200 -3.34 15.85 18.56
N PHE A 201 -3.23 14.77 17.79
CA PHE A 201 -4.01 13.54 18.01
C PHE A 201 -3.40 12.69 19.12
N GLU A 202 -4.28 12.07 19.91
CA GLU A 202 -3.91 11.16 20.99
C GLU A 202 -4.70 9.84 20.89
N GLY A 203 -4.25 8.81 21.58
CA GLY A 203 -4.96 7.56 21.73
C GLY A 203 -5.36 6.91 20.40
N ARG A 204 -6.67 6.72 20.20
CA ARG A 204 -7.21 6.07 18.99
C ARG A 204 -6.96 6.87 17.71
N GLU A 205 -7.08 8.19 17.79
CA GLU A 205 -6.90 9.08 16.64
C GLU A 205 -5.45 9.05 16.15
N LYS A 206 -4.50 9.05 17.08
CA LYS A 206 -3.08 8.88 16.76
C LYS A 206 -2.81 7.55 16.05
N ASN A 207 -3.35 6.45 16.53
CA ASN A 207 -3.19 5.15 15.88
C ASN A 207 -3.75 5.13 14.45
N LEU A 208 -4.88 5.78 14.20
CA LEU A 208 -5.43 5.91 12.85
C LEU A 208 -4.52 6.76 11.97
N ALA A 209 -4.01 7.87 12.49
CA ALA A 209 -3.08 8.74 11.78
C ALA A 209 -1.76 8.03 11.45
N ASP A 210 -1.24 7.20 12.33
CA ASP A 210 -0.01 6.42 12.11
C ASP A 210 -0.19 5.41 10.96
N ILE A 211 -1.35 4.75 10.86
CA ILE A 211 -1.67 3.84 9.73
C ILE A 211 -1.66 4.60 8.40
N VAL A 212 -2.30 5.77 8.36
CA VAL A 212 -2.33 6.63 7.17
C VAL A 212 -0.92 7.11 6.84
N LEU A 213 -0.17 7.60 7.83
CA LEU A 213 1.19 8.12 7.67
C LEU A 213 2.14 7.05 7.11
N GLN A 214 2.04 5.81 7.58
CA GLN A 214 2.85 4.69 7.07
C GLN A 214 2.64 4.49 5.57
N VAL A 215 1.39 4.50 5.09
CA VAL A 215 1.10 4.34 3.66
C VAL A 215 1.56 5.55 2.84
N ILE A 216 1.35 6.77 3.35
CA ILE A 216 1.80 8.01 2.70
C ILE A 216 3.32 7.99 2.52
N VAL A 217 4.07 7.70 3.59
CA VAL A 217 5.55 7.67 3.57
C VAL A 217 6.04 6.59 2.61
N ASN A 218 5.54 5.36 2.74
CA ASN A 218 5.98 4.24 1.91
C ASN A 218 5.67 4.42 0.42
N SER A 219 4.57 5.08 0.09
CA SER A 219 4.21 5.35 -1.31
C SER A 219 5.00 6.50 -1.94
N ASN A 220 5.64 7.35 -1.12
CA ASN A 220 6.40 8.53 -1.53
C ASN A 220 7.84 8.54 -0.98
N MET A 221 8.41 7.39 -0.70
CA MET A 221 9.68 7.22 0.04
C MET A 221 10.84 8.02 -0.57
N GLU A 222 10.97 8.04 -1.90
CA GLU A 222 12.05 8.77 -2.57
C GLU A 222 11.97 10.27 -2.27
N LYS A 223 10.80 10.88 -2.44
CA LYS A 223 10.57 12.30 -2.13
C LYS A 223 10.79 12.62 -0.66
N VAL A 224 10.29 11.76 0.23
CA VAL A 224 10.47 11.94 1.68
C VAL A 224 11.95 11.88 2.07
N ARG A 225 12.76 11.07 1.40
CA ARG A 225 14.23 11.04 1.58
C ARG A 225 14.91 12.34 1.10
N GLU A 226 14.47 12.91 0.00
CA GLU A 226 14.98 14.18 -0.53
C GLU A 226 14.70 15.35 0.44
N TRP A 227 13.51 15.39 1.05
CA TRP A 227 13.14 16.45 2.01
C TRP A 227 13.94 16.42 3.31
N LYS A 228 14.59 15.30 3.66
CA LYS A 228 15.46 15.17 4.83
C LYS A 228 16.62 16.17 4.87
N GLY A 229 17.07 16.61 3.69
CA GLY A 229 18.21 17.54 3.57
C GLY A 229 17.85 19.00 3.84
N SER A 230 16.56 19.34 3.89
CA SER A 230 16.14 20.75 3.81
C SER A 230 15.72 21.42 5.12
N GLU A 231 15.38 20.75 6.25
CA GLU A 231 15.15 21.47 7.52
C GLU A 231 14.92 20.64 8.79
N GLN A 232 15.16 21.32 9.95
CA GLN A 232 15.10 20.86 11.34
C GLN A 232 13.70 20.49 11.88
N THR A 233 12.63 20.55 11.09
CA THR A 233 11.23 20.45 11.54
C THR A 233 10.50 19.19 11.09
N MET A 234 11.22 18.09 10.89
CA MET A 234 10.53 16.82 10.65
C MET A 234 9.96 16.32 11.97
N CYS A 235 8.62 16.20 12.02
CA CYS A 235 7.87 15.71 13.17
C CYS A 235 8.51 14.43 13.75
N GLU A 236 8.53 14.31 15.07
CA GLU A 236 9.12 13.19 15.79
C GLU A 236 8.52 11.83 15.35
N ALA A 237 7.24 11.81 14.98
CA ALA A 237 6.57 10.65 14.41
C ALA A 237 7.20 10.18 13.09
N LEU A 238 7.54 11.10 12.18
CA LEU A 238 8.23 10.75 10.94
C LEU A 238 9.66 10.27 11.20
N ARG A 239 10.34 10.85 12.20
CA ARG A 239 11.67 10.36 12.64
C ARG A 239 11.61 8.96 13.21
N VAL A 240 10.58 8.66 14.01
CA VAL A 240 10.40 7.33 14.62
C VAL A 240 10.12 6.29 13.54
N LEU A 241 9.18 6.54 12.63
CA LEU A 241 8.87 5.65 11.51
C LEU A 241 10.09 5.39 10.62
N MET A 242 10.79 6.44 10.24
CA MET A 242 12.00 6.30 9.42
C MET A 242 13.16 5.65 10.16
N LYS A 243 13.25 5.78 11.48
CA LYS A 243 14.29 5.13 12.29
C LYS A 243 14.06 3.63 12.37
N GLU A 244 12.82 3.17 12.48
CA GLU A 244 12.48 1.75 12.47
C GLU A 244 12.72 1.13 11.08
N GLU A 245 12.29 1.79 10.03
CA GLU A 245 12.49 1.33 8.66
C GLU A 245 13.97 1.27 8.26
N LEU A 246 14.75 2.31 8.62
CA LEU A 246 16.21 2.31 8.46
C LEU A 246 16.90 1.22 9.29
N LYS A 247 16.34 0.87 10.45
CA LYS A 247 16.83 -0.21 11.28
C LYS A 247 16.54 -1.58 10.63
N GLU A 248 15.36 -1.76 10.06
CA GLU A 248 14.99 -2.97 9.32
C GLU A 248 15.81 -3.13 8.02
N GLU A 249 15.99 -2.07 7.24
CA GLU A 249 16.87 -2.07 6.06
C GLU A 249 18.32 -2.39 6.43
N ARG A 250 18.82 -1.82 7.54
CA ARG A 250 20.17 -2.09 8.04
C ARG A 250 20.34 -3.54 8.49
N VAL A 251 19.34 -4.09 9.17
CA VAL A 251 19.34 -5.50 9.60
C VAL A 251 19.26 -6.44 8.39
N ALA A 252 18.44 -6.10 7.40
CA ALA A 252 18.33 -6.84 6.15
C ALA A 252 19.65 -6.80 5.36
N GLY A 253 20.26 -5.63 5.20
CA GLY A 253 21.55 -5.48 4.53
C GLY A 253 22.71 -6.19 5.25
N LEU A 254 22.75 -6.16 6.60
CA LEU A 254 23.73 -6.90 7.38
C LEU A 254 23.54 -8.42 7.23
N ARG A 255 22.29 -8.90 7.16
CA ARG A 255 21.99 -10.31 6.95
C ARG A 255 22.39 -10.78 5.56
N GLU A 256 22.12 -9.97 4.55
CA GLU A 256 22.47 -10.25 3.15
C GLU A 256 24.00 -10.26 2.98
N GLY A 257 24.70 -9.24 3.46
CA GLY A 257 26.17 -9.18 3.43
C GLY A 257 26.83 -10.32 4.22
N ARG A 258 26.23 -10.75 5.34
CA ARG A 258 26.72 -11.92 6.10
C ARG A 258 26.55 -13.22 5.32
N LEU A 259 25.41 -13.41 4.64
CA LEU A 259 25.16 -14.58 3.80
C LEU A 259 26.08 -14.63 2.58
N GLU A 260 26.33 -13.48 1.97
CA GLU A 260 27.24 -13.34 0.83
C GLU A 260 28.69 -13.61 1.25
N GLY A 261 29.15 -12.97 2.31
CA GLY A 261 30.50 -13.24 2.86
C GLY A 261 30.69 -14.68 3.33
N GLN A 262 29.64 -15.34 3.86
CA GLN A 262 29.71 -16.76 4.22
C GLN A 262 29.81 -17.64 2.96
N ARG A 263 29.10 -17.32 1.88
CA ARG A 263 29.20 -18.05 0.59
C ARG A 263 30.55 -17.87 -0.06
N GLU A 264 31.08 -16.65 -0.07
CA GLU A 264 32.42 -16.37 -0.59
C GLU A 264 33.48 -17.07 0.23
N GLY A 265 33.44 -16.96 1.54
CA GLY A 265 34.38 -17.65 2.41
C GLY A 265 34.35 -19.18 2.30
N GLN A 266 33.16 -19.78 2.10
CA GLN A 266 33.05 -21.21 1.81
C GLN A 266 33.66 -21.57 0.47
N ARG A 267 33.43 -20.76 -0.56
CA ARG A 267 33.99 -20.96 -1.91
C ARG A 267 35.51 -20.84 -1.89
N GLU A 268 36.04 -19.78 -1.27
CA GLU A 268 37.48 -19.61 -1.12
C GLU A 268 38.12 -20.76 -0.33
N GLY A 269 37.49 -21.18 0.78
CA GLY A 269 37.94 -22.31 1.57
C GLY A 269 38.00 -23.63 0.80
N GLN A 270 36.99 -23.88 -0.07
CA GLN A 270 37.00 -25.06 -0.96
C GLN A 270 38.12 -24.98 -2.00
N ILE A 271 38.32 -23.81 -2.63
CA ILE A 271 39.39 -23.60 -3.61
C ILE A 271 40.75 -23.85 -2.94
N ARG A 272 41.01 -23.27 -1.76
CA ARG A 272 42.27 -23.47 -1.01
C ARG A 272 42.48 -24.91 -0.63
N ALA A 273 41.44 -25.62 -0.18
CA ALA A 273 41.55 -27.04 0.17
C ALA A 273 41.94 -27.90 -1.04
N TYR A 274 41.31 -27.71 -2.19
CA TYR A 274 41.67 -28.44 -3.42
C TYR A 274 43.04 -28.02 -3.95
N ALA A 275 43.38 -26.71 -3.87
CA ALA A 275 44.69 -26.20 -4.25
C ALA A 275 45.84 -26.86 -3.44
N SER A 276 45.64 -27.03 -2.14
CA SER A 276 46.61 -27.77 -1.29
C SER A 276 46.75 -29.21 -1.73
N LEU A 277 45.66 -29.93 -1.99
CA LEU A 277 45.70 -31.32 -2.45
C LEU A 277 46.40 -31.49 -3.80
N VAL A 278 46.24 -30.50 -4.71
CA VAL A 278 46.94 -30.46 -6.00
C VAL A 278 48.43 -30.20 -5.77
N GLN A 279 48.79 -29.21 -4.95
CA GLN A 279 50.18 -28.89 -4.64
C GLN A 279 50.93 -30.08 -4.00
N ASP A 280 50.27 -30.82 -3.13
CA ASP A 280 50.81 -31.99 -2.44
C ASP A 280 50.87 -33.24 -3.38
N GLY A 281 50.41 -33.10 -4.64
CA GLY A 281 50.43 -34.21 -5.60
C GLY A 281 49.41 -35.30 -5.33
N ILE A 282 48.43 -35.05 -4.42
CA ILE A 282 47.41 -36.04 -4.02
C ILE A 282 46.32 -36.18 -5.11
N ILE A 283 45.98 -35.10 -5.76
CA ILE A 283 45.02 -35.09 -6.89
C ILE A 283 45.60 -34.27 -8.10
N PRO A 284 45.26 -34.63 -9.34
CA PRO A 284 45.63 -33.83 -10.52
C PRO A 284 44.84 -32.48 -10.53
N VAL A 285 45.41 -31.49 -11.22
CA VAL A 285 44.81 -30.14 -11.28
C VAL A 285 43.44 -30.16 -11.93
N GLU A 286 43.17 -31.04 -12.88
CA GLU A 286 41.88 -31.22 -13.54
C GLU A 286 40.79 -31.64 -12.54
N ILE A 287 41.12 -32.55 -11.63
CA ILE A 287 40.21 -33.04 -10.55
C ILE A 287 39.97 -31.91 -9.53
N GLY A 288 41.03 -31.15 -9.20
CA GLY A 288 40.89 -29.97 -8.32
C GLY A 288 39.95 -28.93 -8.88
N ALA A 289 40.10 -28.59 -10.17
CA ALA A 289 39.23 -27.65 -10.89
C ALA A 289 37.76 -28.14 -10.98
N GLU A 290 37.55 -29.42 -11.32
CA GLU A 290 36.23 -30.04 -11.37
C GLU A 290 35.53 -29.97 -10.02
N LYS A 291 36.21 -30.32 -8.94
CA LYS A 291 35.67 -30.28 -7.57
C LYS A 291 35.40 -28.85 -7.09
N ALA A 292 36.19 -27.88 -7.53
CA ALA A 292 35.97 -26.46 -7.27
C ALA A 292 34.85 -25.85 -8.16
N GLY A 293 34.36 -26.59 -9.16
CA GLY A 293 33.33 -26.12 -10.12
C GLY A 293 33.84 -25.01 -11.06
N MET A 294 35.13 -25.07 -11.43
CA MET A 294 35.81 -24.04 -12.22
C MET A 294 36.51 -24.68 -13.45
N SER A 295 36.87 -23.82 -14.43
CA SER A 295 37.80 -24.27 -15.48
C SER A 295 39.18 -24.48 -14.91
N VAL A 296 39.98 -25.33 -15.56
CA VAL A 296 41.38 -25.61 -15.16
C VAL A 296 42.20 -24.31 -15.16
N ASP A 297 41.99 -23.45 -16.14
CA ASP A 297 42.67 -22.16 -16.24
C ASP A 297 42.32 -21.21 -15.08
N ASP A 298 41.04 -21.11 -14.74
CA ASP A 298 40.59 -20.23 -13.66
C ASP A 298 41.05 -20.79 -12.30
N PHE A 299 40.93 -22.09 -12.09
CA PHE A 299 41.43 -22.74 -10.88
C PHE A 299 42.93 -22.54 -10.69
N THR A 300 43.74 -22.69 -11.76
CA THR A 300 45.18 -22.47 -11.72
C THR A 300 45.54 -21.01 -11.41
N LYS A 301 44.76 -20.04 -11.88
CA LYS A 301 44.90 -18.61 -11.53
C LYS A 301 44.61 -18.39 -10.05
N GLU A 302 43.51 -18.95 -9.55
CA GLU A 302 43.13 -18.83 -8.14
C GLU A 302 44.13 -19.51 -7.21
N MET A 303 44.68 -20.69 -7.61
CA MET A 303 45.77 -21.34 -6.88
C MET A 303 46.97 -20.40 -6.72
N LYS A 304 47.40 -19.77 -7.82
CA LYS A 304 48.55 -18.84 -7.81
C LYS A 304 48.26 -17.60 -6.96
N LEU A 305 47.05 -17.02 -7.03
CA LEU A 305 46.62 -15.89 -6.20
C LEU A 305 46.63 -16.26 -4.70
N ALA A 306 46.23 -17.48 -4.39
CA ALA A 306 46.24 -18.01 -3.03
C ALA A 306 47.61 -18.48 -2.53
N GLY A 307 48.69 -18.38 -3.38
CA GLY A 307 50.07 -18.73 -3.01
C GLY A 307 50.43 -20.20 -3.19
N TYR A 308 49.64 -20.99 -3.89
CA TYR A 308 49.91 -22.40 -4.22
C TYR A 308 50.60 -22.54 -5.57
N VAL A 309 51.41 -23.58 -5.69
CA VAL A 309 52.19 -23.89 -6.90
C VAL A 309 51.68 -25.20 -7.52
N THR A 310 51.47 -25.21 -8.83
CA THR A 310 51.19 -26.48 -9.54
C THR A 310 52.45 -27.31 -9.59
N PRO A 311 52.40 -28.61 -9.21
CA PRO A 311 53.58 -29.50 -9.36
C PRO A 311 54.02 -29.54 -10.80
N ALA A 312 55.34 -29.48 -11.01
CA ALA A 312 55.90 -29.74 -12.34
C ALA A 312 55.65 -31.22 -12.68
N VAL A 313 55.02 -31.50 -13.83
CA VAL A 313 54.77 -32.83 -14.34
C VAL A 313 56.10 -33.46 -14.75
#